data_ff5a207bac7f951161f02c32c514b702
#
_entry.id   ff5a207bac7f951161f02c32c514b702
#
_cell.length_a   1.000
_cell.length_b   1.000
_cell.length_c   1.000
_cell.angle_alpha   90.00
_cell.angle_beta   90.00
_cell.angle_gamma   90.00
#
_symmetry.space_group_name_H-M   'P 1'
#
loop_
_entity.id
_entity.type
_entity.pdbx_description
1 polymer ?
#
loop_
_entity_poly.entity_id
_entity_poly.type
_entity_poly.pdbx_seq_one_letter_code
_entity_poly.pdbx_strand_id
1 'polypeptide(L)'
;MFGLTKARTSPRNPEDFPIAQLFLLALVRVAEPIALTSIFPYAIKLVAHYGASESQAPFFAGILISAFSLAEACTGMYWGGLSDRIGRKTVLLMGCCGTISSLLIVGFSSSFWIALAGRILGGILNGNIGVIQTMVGELVTNPEHEPKAYAIMPFVWSIGTIIGPSIGGYFAEPAYNFPSVFSRTGLFARFPYLLPNLLCTGLLVIAIIAGYFLLEETHPDMQPWSTQEELDATSAQTPLLPAQGAMSNAPANLTAESYGTFDDVDTHHDETWRVKSNGDWIEEDSPSHEKVITKTVLTFVIALGIFTYHSMTYDHLLPIFLQDKRADDVSAMSLGPNALGGGLGIPLQNVGIIMSINGLIQLFIQAAIFPALASFFGVWRLLILVTIGHPIAYFIVPLLPLLPESLVYPGIYACLTIRSLTSIVAYPLLLIMIKEAAPAPNHLGKINGLAASTGAACRTMASPIAGLLYGISIDIRFTPLAWWASVLVAIVGVLQIPCMSRAASKCNVSVNPALSHRRPSEVVHIHMQVEEA
;
A
#
# COMPACT_ATOMS: atom_id res chain seq x y z
N MET A 1 29.71 -15.18 5.49
CA MET A 1 29.90 -14.86 6.92
C MET A 1 28.62 -14.22 7.50
N PHE A 2 27.46 -14.93 7.48
CA PHE A 2 26.19 -14.45 8.05
C PHE A 2 25.36 -15.65 8.54
N GLY A 3 25.92 -16.39 9.47
CA GLY A 3 25.29 -17.60 9.98
C GLY A 3 24.94 -17.49 11.45
N LEU A 4 23.89 -16.75 11.80
CA LEU A 4 23.33 -16.73 13.16
C LEU A 4 21.79 -16.84 13.17
N THR A 5 21.14 -16.90 12.02
CA THR A 5 19.77 -17.40 11.94
C THR A 5 19.82 -18.91 12.05
N LYS A 6 19.03 -19.48 12.96
CA LYS A 6 18.81 -20.93 13.01
C LYS A 6 18.14 -21.29 11.68
N ALA A 7 18.99 -21.56 10.67
CA ALA A 7 18.52 -21.92 9.34
C ALA A 7 17.61 -23.13 9.51
N ARG A 8 16.40 -23.03 9.02
CA ARG A 8 15.48 -24.16 8.99
C ARG A 8 16.11 -25.23 8.11
N THR A 9 16.12 -26.46 8.53
CA THR A 9 16.78 -27.57 7.83
C THR A 9 15.84 -28.36 6.94
N SER A 10 14.54 -27.99 6.90
CA SER A 10 13.52 -28.67 6.10
C SER A 10 12.45 -27.66 5.62
N PRO A 11 11.83 -27.91 4.45
CA PRO A 11 10.73 -27.09 3.96
C PRO A 11 9.57 -27.04 4.95
N ARG A 12 8.79 -25.97 4.89
CA ARG A 12 7.60 -25.78 5.73
C ARG A 12 6.46 -26.63 5.17
N ASN A 13 5.64 -27.18 6.09
CA ASN A 13 4.44 -27.89 5.67
C ASN A 13 3.48 -26.88 5.02
N PRO A 14 3.02 -27.07 3.76
CA PRO A 14 2.15 -26.12 3.07
C PRO A 14 0.82 -25.86 3.77
N GLU A 15 0.34 -26.81 4.59
CA GLU A 15 -0.89 -26.68 5.35
C GLU A 15 -0.77 -25.79 6.59
N ASP A 16 0.46 -25.54 7.08
CA ASP A 16 0.69 -24.76 8.29
C ASP A 16 0.73 -23.25 7.97
N PHE A 17 -0.21 -22.50 8.54
CA PHE A 17 -0.18 -21.02 8.43
C PHE A 17 1.03 -20.44 9.19
N PRO A 18 1.92 -19.66 8.54
CA PRO A 18 3.18 -19.21 9.12
C PRO A 18 3.02 -17.98 10.04
N ILE A 19 2.21 -18.09 11.10
CA ILE A 19 1.87 -16.96 11.99
C ILE A 19 3.11 -16.26 12.52
N ALA A 20 4.12 -16.99 12.98
CA ALA A 20 5.30 -16.39 13.61
C ALA A 20 6.11 -15.53 12.65
N GLN A 21 6.34 -16.00 11.41
CA GLN A 21 7.10 -15.26 10.41
C GLN A 21 6.29 -14.08 9.84
N LEU A 22 4.99 -14.24 9.64
CA LEU A 22 4.09 -13.16 9.25
C LEU A 22 4.01 -12.08 10.34
N PHE A 23 3.98 -12.46 11.62
CA PHE A 23 4.02 -11.51 12.73
C PHE A 23 5.36 -10.75 12.79
N LEU A 24 6.48 -11.43 12.59
CA LEU A 24 7.80 -10.79 12.54
C LEU A 24 7.93 -9.85 11.34
N LEU A 25 7.43 -10.27 10.19
CA LEU A 25 7.39 -9.44 8.99
C LEU A 25 6.50 -8.21 9.21
N ALA A 26 5.35 -8.37 9.87
CA ALA A 26 4.47 -7.29 10.27
C ALA A 26 5.15 -6.30 11.24
N LEU A 27 5.92 -6.81 12.21
CA LEU A 27 6.67 -5.99 13.16
C LEU A 27 7.75 -5.14 12.46
N VAL A 28 8.48 -5.73 11.51
CA VAL A 28 9.46 -4.98 10.71
C VAL A 28 8.75 -3.96 9.82
N ARG A 29 7.63 -4.37 9.23
CA ARG A 29 6.85 -3.53 8.32
C ARG A 29 6.23 -2.31 9.00
N VAL A 30 5.74 -2.42 10.26
CA VAL A 30 5.04 -1.31 10.94
C VAL A 30 5.94 -0.10 11.19
N ALA A 31 7.23 -0.31 11.37
CA ALA A 31 8.20 0.76 11.65
C ALA A 31 8.32 1.76 10.49
N GLU A 32 8.14 1.30 9.25
CA GLU A 32 8.23 2.15 8.05
C GLU A 32 7.07 3.16 7.94
N PRO A 33 5.77 2.78 7.98
CA PRO A 33 4.70 3.76 7.96
C PRO A 33 4.71 4.69 9.18
N ILE A 34 5.22 4.26 10.35
CA ILE A 34 5.47 5.16 11.49
C ILE A 34 6.45 6.26 11.08
N ALA A 35 7.58 5.88 10.50
CA ALA A 35 8.60 6.82 10.06
C ALA A 35 8.10 7.77 8.97
N LEU A 36 7.33 7.25 8.01
CA LEU A 36 6.77 8.02 6.90
C LEU A 36 5.75 9.06 7.34
N THR A 37 4.86 8.70 8.26
CA THR A 37 3.73 9.55 8.66
C THR A 37 4.02 10.46 9.83
N SER A 38 5.11 10.21 10.56
CA SER A 38 5.52 11.05 11.71
C SER A 38 5.77 12.51 11.34
N ILE A 39 6.18 12.79 10.10
CA ILE A 39 6.44 14.16 9.64
C ILE A 39 5.18 14.99 9.42
N PHE A 40 4.02 14.39 9.15
CA PHE A 40 2.80 15.10 8.74
C PHE A 40 2.37 16.21 9.72
N PRO A 41 2.33 15.98 11.04
CA PRO A 41 1.90 17.02 11.97
C PRO A 41 2.83 18.23 12.03
N TYR A 42 4.15 18.03 11.84
CA TYR A 42 5.13 19.08 12.01
C TYR A 42 5.76 19.58 10.71
N ALA A 43 5.42 19.02 9.56
CA ALA A 43 6.05 19.36 8.27
C ALA A 43 6.02 20.87 7.96
N ILE A 44 4.86 21.51 8.19
CA ILE A 44 4.71 22.95 7.91
C ILE A 44 5.52 23.80 8.88
N LYS A 45 5.55 23.45 10.17
CA LYS A 45 6.37 24.14 11.16
C LYS A 45 7.86 23.95 10.94
N LEU A 46 8.27 22.74 10.48
CA LEU A 46 9.64 22.46 10.08
C LEU A 46 10.08 23.39 8.96
N VAL A 47 9.25 23.54 7.92
CA VAL A 47 9.53 24.41 6.77
C VAL A 47 9.52 25.89 7.19
N ALA A 48 8.58 26.30 8.04
CA ALA A 48 8.55 27.65 8.59
C ALA A 48 9.80 27.95 9.44
N HIS A 49 10.31 26.96 10.19
CA HIS A 49 11.56 27.07 10.94
C HIS A 49 12.78 27.33 10.03
N TYR A 50 12.75 26.90 8.77
CA TYR A 50 13.77 27.21 7.76
C TYR A 50 13.60 28.59 7.10
N GLY A 51 12.60 29.39 7.52
CA GLY A 51 12.38 30.75 7.05
C GLY A 51 11.41 30.89 5.88
N ALA A 52 10.62 29.86 5.55
CA ALA A 52 9.54 30.01 4.58
C ALA A 52 8.41 30.90 5.13
N SER A 53 7.80 31.70 4.25
CA SER A 53 6.64 32.52 4.62
C SER A 53 5.42 31.64 4.95
N GLU A 54 4.46 32.19 5.71
CA GLU A 54 3.23 31.45 6.10
C GLU A 54 2.47 30.91 4.87
N SER A 55 2.41 31.65 3.76
CA SER A 55 1.75 31.20 2.52
C SER A 55 2.57 30.17 1.71
N GLN A 56 3.90 30.19 1.81
CA GLN A 56 4.77 29.26 1.07
C GLN A 56 5.00 27.95 1.83
N ALA A 57 4.96 27.97 3.17
CA ALA A 57 5.26 26.81 3.98
C ALA A 57 4.40 25.59 3.66
N PRO A 58 3.09 25.66 3.36
CA PRO A 58 2.29 24.51 2.97
C PRO A 58 2.77 23.84 1.66
N PHE A 59 3.19 24.63 0.66
CA PHE A 59 3.71 24.11 -0.60
C PHE A 59 5.03 23.35 -0.41
N PHE A 60 5.98 23.96 0.30
CA PHE A 60 7.26 23.32 0.58
C PHE A 60 7.11 22.09 1.49
N ALA A 61 6.17 22.10 2.44
CA ALA A 61 5.83 20.92 3.24
C ALA A 61 5.29 19.78 2.35
N GLY A 62 4.45 20.12 1.37
CA GLY A 62 3.95 19.18 0.37
C GLY A 62 5.07 18.56 -0.47
N ILE A 63 6.03 19.35 -0.93
CA ILE A 63 7.22 18.87 -1.65
C ILE A 63 8.02 17.91 -0.75
N LEU A 64 8.25 18.26 0.51
CA LEU A 64 9.03 17.45 1.45
C LEU A 64 8.38 16.08 1.70
N ILE A 65 7.05 16.03 1.78
CA ILE A 65 6.29 14.77 1.93
C ILE A 65 6.35 13.95 0.64
N SER A 66 6.11 14.57 -0.51
CA SER A 66 6.04 13.90 -1.81
C SER A 66 7.39 13.38 -2.30
N ALA A 67 8.48 14.05 -1.95
CA ALA A 67 9.81 13.71 -2.42
C ALA A 67 10.23 12.27 -2.07
N PHE A 68 9.85 11.80 -0.89
CA PHE A 68 10.09 10.42 -0.48
C PHE A 68 9.34 9.43 -1.37
N SER A 69 8.02 9.62 -1.52
CA SER A 69 7.17 8.72 -2.29
C SER A 69 7.52 8.70 -3.79
N LEU A 70 7.93 9.85 -4.33
CA LEU A 70 8.41 9.93 -5.71
C LEU A 70 9.71 9.15 -5.91
N ALA A 71 10.67 9.34 -5.01
CA ALA A 71 11.96 8.66 -5.07
C ALA A 71 11.79 7.14 -4.91
N GLU A 72 10.97 6.70 -3.98
CA GLU A 72 10.60 5.29 -3.76
C GLU A 72 9.95 4.68 -5.01
N ALA A 73 9.00 5.38 -5.64
CA ALA A 73 8.34 4.92 -6.86
C ALA A 73 9.32 4.73 -8.02
N CYS A 74 10.31 5.62 -8.16
CA CYS A 74 11.34 5.55 -9.20
C CYS A 74 12.31 4.37 -9.01
N THR A 75 12.57 3.98 -7.76
CA THR A 75 13.58 2.96 -7.44
C THR A 75 13.00 1.60 -7.09
N GLY A 76 11.70 1.49 -6.89
CA GLY A 76 11.03 0.27 -6.43
C GLY A 76 11.30 -0.96 -7.32
N MET A 77 11.31 -0.80 -8.65
CA MET A 77 11.63 -1.89 -9.58
C MET A 77 13.09 -2.35 -9.45
N TYR A 78 14.03 -1.43 -9.23
CA TYR A 78 15.44 -1.77 -9.02
C TYR A 78 15.61 -2.62 -7.76
N TRP A 79 14.96 -2.23 -6.66
CA TRP A 79 15.00 -2.97 -5.39
C TRP A 79 14.35 -4.35 -5.49
N GLY A 80 13.25 -4.48 -6.26
CA GLY A 80 12.64 -5.77 -6.57
C GLY A 80 13.65 -6.71 -7.23
N GLY A 81 14.26 -6.29 -8.33
CA GLY A 81 15.28 -7.08 -9.03
C GLY A 81 16.56 -7.33 -8.22
N LEU A 82 16.93 -6.42 -7.32
CA LEU A 82 18.05 -6.64 -6.41
C LEU A 82 17.69 -7.71 -5.36
N SER A 83 16.46 -7.71 -4.85
CA SER A 83 15.99 -8.70 -3.88
C SER A 83 15.95 -10.13 -4.44
N ASP A 84 15.78 -10.27 -5.77
CA ASP A 84 15.88 -11.55 -6.46
C ASP A 84 17.32 -12.10 -6.50
N ARG A 85 18.32 -11.22 -6.34
CA ARG A 85 19.75 -11.61 -6.43
C ARG A 85 20.42 -11.79 -5.08
N ILE A 86 20.12 -10.94 -4.10
CA ILE A 86 20.82 -10.93 -2.80
C ILE A 86 19.96 -11.37 -1.63
N GLY A 87 18.70 -11.76 -1.89
CA GLY A 87 17.74 -12.23 -0.89
C GLY A 87 16.78 -11.13 -0.41
N ARG A 88 15.61 -11.57 -0.02
CA ARG A 88 14.49 -10.70 0.42
C ARG A 88 14.81 -10.00 1.72
N LYS A 89 15.25 -10.77 2.73
CA LYS A 89 15.58 -10.28 4.07
C LYS A 89 16.67 -9.22 4.03
N THR A 90 17.72 -9.43 3.23
CA THR A 90 18.85 -8.50 3.10
C THR A 90 18.37 -7.15 2.58
N VAL A 91 17.59 -7.12 1.51
CA VAL A 91 17.06 -5.88 0.91
C VAL A 91 16.10 -5.17 1.86
N LEU A 92 15.23 -5.91 2.54
CA LEU A 92 14.33 -5.35 3.55
C LEU A 92 15.08 -4.60 4.66
N LEU A 93 16.13 -5.21 5.21
CA LEU A 93 16.94 -4.58 6.26
C LEU A 93 17.73 -3.37 5.73
N MET A 94 18.23 -3.43 4.49
CA MET A 94 18.89 -2.28 3.84
C MET A 94 17.92 -1.10 3.66
N GLY A 95 16.67 -1.35 3.27
CA GLY A 95 15.64 -0.32 3.17
C GLY A 95 15.31 0.33 4.51
N CYS A 96 15.26 -0.46 5.59
CA CYS A 96 15.13 0.09 6.95
C CYS A 96 16.32 0.98 7.33
N CYS A 97 17.57 0.61 6.99
CA CYS A 97 18.75 1.45 7.20
C CYS A 97 18.67 2.75 6.38
N GLY A 98 18.17 2.68 5.15
CA GLY A 98 17.91 3.86 4.32
C GLY A 98 16.90 4.82 4.96
N THR A 99 15.82 4.30 5.53
CA THR A 99 14.82 5.09 6.25
C THR A 99 15.42 5.72 7.52
N ILE A 100 16.25 5.00 8.29
CA ILE A 100 16.99 5.55 9.44
C ILE A 100 17.86 6.73 9.01
N SER A 101 18.62 6.57 7.93
CA SER A 101 19.49 7.64 7.40
C SER A 101 18.68 8.88 7.03
N SER A 102 17.51 8.69 6.39
CA SER A 102 16.58 9.77 6.09
C SER A 102 16.10 10.51 7.34
N LEU A 103 15.63 9.78 8.35
CA LEU A 103 15.13 10.35 9.60
C LEU A 103 16.20 11.16 10.34
N LEU A 104 17.43 10.66 10.38
CA LEU A 104 18.55 11.36 11.01
C LEU A 104 18.91 12.64 10.24
N ILE A 105 19.00 12.57 8.91
CA ILE A 105 19.27 13.76 8.08
C ILE A 105 18.16 14.80 8.26
N VAL A 106 16.89 14.40 8.24
CA VAL A 106 15.76 15.32 8.46
C VAL A 106 15.77 15.87 9.89
N GLY A 107 16.07 15.03 10.89
CA GLY A 107 16.13 15.45 12.29
C GLY A 107 17.22 16.46 12.58
N PHE A 108 18.39 16.35 11.96
CA PHE A 108 19.52 17.27 12.08
C PHE A 108 19.55 18.37 11.01
N SER A 109 18.54 18.47 10.16
CA SER A 109 18.53 19.45 9.09
C SER A 109 18.42 20.89 9.61
N SER A 110 19.25 21.75 9.07
CA SER A 110 19.27 23.19 9.35
C SER A 110 18.69 24.02 8.20
N SER A 111 18.33 23.37 7.08
CA SER A 111 17.75 24.02 5.91
C SER A 111 16.79 23.08 5.18
N PHE A 112 15.87 23.68 4.42
CA PHE A 112 14.92 22.94 3.60
C PHE A 112 15.60 21.95 2.64
N TRP A 113 16.70 22.36 1.99
CA TRP A 113 17.39 21.52 1.01
C TRP A 113 18.04 20.28 1.61
N ILE A 114 18.56 20.39 2.85
CA ILE A 114 19.10 19.23 3.58
C ILE A 114 17.97 18.26 3.94
N ALA A 115 16.84 18.77 4.44
CA ALA A 115 15.69 17.94 4.74
C ALA A 115 15.14 17.26 3.48
N LEU A 116 15.05 17.98 2.37
CA LEU A 116 14.62 17.45 1.07
C LEU A 116 15.55 16.36 0.57
N ALA A 117 16.87 16.59 0.63
CA ALA A 117 17.87 15.57 0.26
C ALA A 117 17.73 14.32 1.13
N GLY A 118 17.52 14.48 2.44
CA GLY A 118 17.24 13.36 3.36
C GLY A 118 16.00 12.57 2.97
N ARG A 119 14.92 13.25 2.58
CA ARG A 119 13.67 12.60 2.12
C ARG A 119 13.87 11.85 0.81
N ILE A 120 14.55 12.46 -0.16
CA ILE A 120 14.87 11.83 -1.45
C ILE A 120 15.77 10.60 -1.23
N LEU A 121 16.82 10.72 -0.42
CA LEU A 121 17.72 9.61 -0.10
C LEU A 121 16.97 8.44 0.55
N GLY A 122 16.08 8.75 1.51
CA GLY A 122 15.26 7.73 2.16
C GLY A 122 14.36 7.00 1.17
N GLY A 123 13.72 7.71 0.24
CA GLY A 123 12.90 7.11 -0.81
C GLY A 123 13.72 6.27 -1.79
N ILE A 124 14.90 6.77 -2.22
CA ILE A 124 15.81 6.01 -3.11
C ILE A 124 16.22 4.68 -2.47
N LEU A 125 16.50 4.68 -1.19
CA LEU A 125 16.97 3.50 -0.46
C LEU A 125 15.85 2.57 0.02
N ASN A 126 14.58 2.98 -0.12
CA ASN A 126 13.44 2.20 0.35
C ASN A 126 12.74 1.47 -0.79
N GLY A 127 12.96 0.17 -0.90
CA GLY A 127 12.26 -0.73 -1.82
C GLY A 127 11.35 -1.74 -1.11
N ASN A 128 11.06 -1.51 0.16
CA ASN A 128 10.48 -2.50 1.06
C ASN A 128 9.08 -2.99 0.66
N ILE A 129 8.24 -2.13 0.07
CA ILE A 129 6.84 -2.49 -0.25
C ILE A 129 6.77 -3.73 -1.16
N GLY A 130 7.51 -3.72 -2.27
CA GLY A 130 7.53 -4.83 -3.22
C GLY A 130 8.12 -6.10 -2.61
N VAL A 131 9.25 -5.97 -1.91
CA VAL A 131 9.94 -7.08 -1.26
C VAL A 131 9.07 -7.76 -0.21
N ILE A 132 8.36 -7.00 0.62
CA ILE A 132 7.45 -7.55 1.63
C ILE A 132 6.28 -8.29 1.00
N GLN A 133 5.68 -7.76 -0.08
CA GLN A 133 4.61 -8.44 -0.80
C GLN A 133 5.08 -9.78 -1.36
N THR A 134 6.30 -9.82 -1.93
CA THR A 134 6.93 -11.05 -2.40
C THR A 134 7.18 -12.03 -1.25
N MET A 135 7.74 -11.57 -0.11
CA MET A 135 7.95 -12.42 1.06
C MET A 135 6.65 -13.03 1.59
N VAL A 136 5.55 -12.27 1.60
CA VAL A 136 4.23 -12.81 2.01
C VAL A 136 3.78 -13.91 1.06
N GLY A 137 3.92 -13.73 -0.26
CA GLY A 137 3.60 -14.75 -1.24
C GLY A 137 4.47 -16.01 -1.13
N GLU A 138 5.77 -15.84 -0.87
CA GLU A 138 6.71 -16.95 -0.67
C GLU A 138 6.51 -17.69 0.67
N LEU A 139 6.04 -17.00 1.71
CA LEU A 139 5.74 -17.61 3.01
C LEU A 139 4.45 -18.43 3.01
N VAL A 140 3.48 -18.07 2.17
CA VAL A 140 2.14 -18.67 2.15
C VAL A 140 1.92 -19.33 0.80
N THR A 141 2.19 -20.63 0.75
CA THR A 141 2.06 -21.46 -0.46
C THR A 141 0.65 -22.02 -0.65
N ASN A 142 -0.17 -22.08 0.41
CA ASN A 142 -1.54 -22.55 0.31
C ASN A 142 -2.48 -21.41 -0.14
N PRO A 143 -3.18 -21.53 -1.29
CA PRO A 143 -4.09 -20.50 -1.80
C PRO A 143 -5.23 -20.12 -0.82
N GLU A 144 -5.68 -21.04 0.02
CA GLU A 144 -6.71 -20.75 1.03
C GLU A 144 -6.24 -19.78 2.12
N HIS A 145 -4.93 -19.73 2.37
CA HIS A 145 -4.30 -18.88 3.37
C HIS A 145 -3.88 -17.50 2.83
N GLU A 146 -3.73 -17.35 1.52
CA GLU A 146 -3.29 -16.10 0.89
C GLU A 146 -4.14 -14.88 1.28
N PRO A 147 -5.49 -14.92 1.22
CA PRO A 147 -6.29 -13.74 1.56
C PRO A 147 -6.07 -13.26 2.98
N LYS A 148 -5.86 -14.19 3.94
CA LYS A 148 -5.60 -13.86 5.35
C LYS A 148 -4.22 -13.24 5.53
N ALA A 149 -3.21 -13.73 4.83
CA ALA A 149 -1.84 -13.22 4.90
C ALA A 149 -1.72 -11.82 4.31
N TYR A 150 -2.29 -11.60 3.13
CA TYR A 150 -2.28 -10.27 2.49
C TYR A 150 -3.11 -9.23 3.25
N ALA A 151 -4.15 -9.64 3.99
CA ALA A 151 -4.93 -8.72 4.84
C ALA A 151 -4.11 -8.11 5.99
N ILE A 152 -3.00 -8.74 6.40
CA ILE A 152 -2.09 -8.21 7.43
C ILE A 152 -1.44 -6.90 6.97
N MET A 153 -1.14 -6.73 5.68
CA MET A 153 -0.39 -5.58 5.17
C MET A 153 -1.12 -4.24 5.34
N PRO A 154 -2.40 -4.08 4.94
CA PRO A 154 -3.17 -2.87 5.21
C PRO A 154 -3.36 -2.60 6.70
N PHE A 155 -3.52 -3.67 7.51
CA PHE A 155 -3.66 -3.53 8.96
C PHE A 155 -2.41 -2.95 9.60
N VAL A 156 -1.23 -3.44 9.22
CA VAL A 156 0.07 -2.92 9.68
C VAL A 156 0.27 -1.47 9.26
N TRP A 157 -0.11 -1.13 8.02
CA TRP A 157 -0.09 0.26 7.55
C TRP A 157 -0.97 1.16 8.41
N SER A 158 -2.19 0.72 8.73
CA SER A 158 -3.11 1.49 9.59
C SER A 158 -2.53 1.74 10.98
N ILE A 159 -1.89 0.75 11.62
CA ILE A 159 -1.20 0.92 12.91
C ILE A 159 -0.10 1.98 12.79
N GLY A 160 0.71 1.93 11.75
CA GLY A 160 1.78 2.89 11.51
C GLY A 160 1.28 4.32 11.34
N THR A 161 0.18 4.50 10.63
CA THR A 161 -0.47 5.82 10.45
C THR A 161 -1.12 6.38 11.71
N ILE A 162 -1.34 5.54 12.73
CA ILE A 162 -1.77 5.98 14.07
C ILE A 162 -0.56 6.47 14.87
N ILE A 163 0.45 5.62 14.98
CA ILE A 163 1.60 5.83 15.86
C ILE A 163 2.51 6.94 15.32
N GLY A 164 2.70 7.01 14.00
CA GLY A 164 3.58 8.00 13.36
C GLY A 164 3.23 9.44 13.72
N PRO A 165 2.02 9.92 13.38
CA PRO A 165 1.59 11.28 13.73
C PRO A 165 1.54 11.54 15.22
N SER A 166 1.29 10.51 16.05
CA SER A 166 1.35 10.61 17.51
C SER A 166 2.74 11.01 17.97
N ILE A 167 3.75 10.27 17.51
CA ILE A 167 5.15 10.56 17.82
C ILE A 167 5.54 11.94 17.27
N GLY A 168 5.20 12.20 16.00
CA GLY A 168 5.53 13.45 15.32
C GLY A 168 4.95 14.69 15.98
N GLY A 169 3.66 14.65 16.33
CA GLY A 169 2.98 15.79 16.93
C GLY A 169 3.29 16.00 18.41
N TYR A 170 3.36 14.91 19.19
CA TYR A 170 3.54 15.01 20.64
C TYR A 170 4.98 15.34 21.04
N PHE A 171 5.97 14.76 20.37
CA PHE A 171 7.39 14.91 20.71
C PHE A 171 8.12 15.99 19.88
N ALA A 172 7.45 16.70 18.98
CA ALA A 172 8.02 17.87 18.33
C ALA A 172 8.23 19.00 19.33
N GLU A 173 9.24 19.86 19.06
CA GLU A 173 9.57 21.03 19.87
C GLU A 173 9.80 20.70 21.37
N PRO A 174 10.63 19.69 21.71
CA PRO A 174 10.70 19.17 23.08
C PRO A 174 11.25 20.19 24.09
N ALA A 175 12.11 21.11 23.69
CA ALA A 175 12.60 22.18 24.56
C ALA A 175 11.48 23.17 24.96
N TYR A 176 10.43 23.29 24.15
CA TYR A 176 9.26 24.10 24.44
C TYR A 176 8.18 23.32 25.21
N ASN A 177 7.88 22.11 24.76
CA ASN A 177 6.80 21.29 25.32
C ASN A 177 7.20 20.60 26.63
N PHE A 178 8.48 20.27 26.84
CA PHE A 178 8.99 19.58 28.03
C PHE A 178 10.20 20.32 28.65
N PRO A 179 10.04 21.57 29.11
CA PRO A 179 11.15 22.40 29.62
C PRO A 179 11.80 21.86 30.89
N SER A 180 11.12 20.97 31.62
CA SER A 180 11.68 20.29 32.79
C SER A 180 12.70 19.20 32.44
N VAL A 181 12.64 18.63 31.22
CA VAL A 181 13.50 17.53 30.77
C VAL A 181 14.55 18.03 29.78
N PHE A 182 14.17 18.95 28.89
CA PHE A 182 15.02 19.44 27.82
C PHE A 182 15.37 20.91 28.01
N SER A 183 16.68 21.21 28.02
CA SER A 183 17.17 22.59 28.14
C SER A 183 16.79 23.43 26.92
N ARG A 184 16.43 24.69 27.14
CA ARG A 184 16.13 25.67 26.09
C ARG A 184 17.36 26.12 25.29
N THR A 185 18.58 25.78 25.73
CA THR A 185 19.85 26.08 25.04
C THR A 185 20.55 24.82 24.52
N GLY A 186 19.91 23.65 24.66
CA GLY A 186 20.47 22.36 24.29
C GLY A 186 20.30 21.98 22.82
N LEU A 187 20.71 20.76 22.50
CA LEU A 187 20.62 20.17 21.16
C LEU A 187 19.18 20.20 20.60
N PHE A 188 18.20 19.90 21.42
CA PHE A 188 16.79 19.86 21.03
C PHE A 188 16.16 21.25 20.88
N ALA A 189 16.78 22.31 21.40
CA ALA A 189 16.38 23.68 21.09
C ALA A 189 16.91 24.11 19.72
N ARG A 190 18.11 23.63 19.34
CA ARG A 190 18.69 23.89 18.02
C ARG A 190 18.03 23.07 16.91
N PHE A 191 17.61 21.83 17.21
CA PHE A 191 16.94 20.91 16.29
C PHE A 191 15.59 20.47 16.88
N PRO A 192 14.54 21.29 16.75
CA PRO A 192 13.28 21.08 17.47
C PRO A 192 12.51 19.84 16.98
N TYR A 193 12.81 19.32 15.81
CA TYR A 193 12.17 18.12 15.24
C TYR A 193 13.06 16.88 15.28
N LEU A 194 14.18 16.94 16.02
CA LEU A 194 15.10 15.81 16.16
C LEU A 194 14.50 14.68 17.00
N LEU A 195 13.81 14.99 18.11
CA LEU A 195 13.30 13.97 19.04
C LEU A 195 12.31 12.99 18.39
N PRO A 196 11.26 13.40 17.65
CA PRO A 196 10.38 12.46 16.97
C PRO A 196 11.12 11.58 15.95
N ASN A 197 12.10 12.13 15.22
CA ASN A 197 12.90 11.36 14.29
C ASN A 197 13.82 10.35 15.00
N LEU A 198 14.38 10.67 16.16
CA LEU A 198 15.16 9.73 16.97
C LEU A 198 14.29 8.60 17.53
N LEU A 199 13.07 8.88 17.96
CA LEU A 199 12.14 7.86 18.44
C LEU A 199 11.76 6.89 17.32
N CYS A 200 11.44 7.40 16.13
CA CYS A 200 11.19 6.58 14.95
C CYS A 200 12.43 5.76 14.56
N THR A 201 13.63 6.35 14.62
CA THR A 201 14.91 5.66 14.40
C THR A 201 15.09 4.52 15.40
N GLY A 202 14.81 4.76 16.68
CA GLY A 202 14.87 3.72 17.72
C GLY A 202 13.95 2.54 17.43
N LEU A 203 12.72 2.80 16.99
CA LEU A 203 11.79 1.74 16.58
C LEU A 203 12.29 0.96 15.37
N LEU A 204 12.87 1.64 14.36
CA LEU A 204 13.45 0.99 13.20
C LEU A 204 14.68 0.15 13.57
N VAL A 205 15.52 0.60 14.48
CA VAL A 205 16.69 -0.17 14.99
C VAL A 205 16.19 -1.45 15.67
N ILE A 206 15.16 -1.37 16.50
CA ILE A 206 14.54 -2.56 17.13
C ILE A 206 13.98 -3.51 16.05
N ALA A 207 13.31 -2.97 15.05
CA ALA A 207 12.78 -3.74 13.92
C ALA A 207 13.90 -4.42 13.10
N ILE A 208 15.01 -3.72 12.84
CA ILE A 208 16.19 -4.29 12.17
C ILE A 208 16.79 -5.43 13.00
N ILE A 209 16.97 -5.23 14.31
CA ILE A 209 17.52 -6.25 15.20
C ILE A 209 16.60 -7.49 15.21
N ALA A 210 15.29 -7.29 15.37
CA ALA A 210 14.32 -8.37 15.33
C ALA A 210 14.31 -9.08 13.96
N GLY A 211 14.30 -8.33 12.86
CA GLY A 211 14.36 -8.88 11.51
C GLY A 211 15.65 -9.63 11.23
N TYR A 212 16.79 -9.12 11.69
CA TYR A 212 18.08 -9.77 11.50
C TYR A 212 18.18 -11.12 12.21
N PHE A 213 17.73 -11.22 13.45
CA PHE A 213 17.86 -12.45 14.25
C PHE A 213 16.71 -13.45 14.06
N LEU A 214 15.48 -12.97 13.83
CA LEU A 214 14.29 -13.80 13.92
C LEU A 214 13.60 -14.05 12.57
N LEU A 215 13.75 -13.13 11.59
CA LEU A 215 13.12 -13.27 10.28
C LEU A 215 13.91 -14.26 9.43
N GLU A 216 13.22 -15.21 8.82
CA GLU A 216 13.81 -16.17 7.88
C GLU A 216 13.98 -15.52 6.50
N GLU A 217 14.99 -15.98 5.74
CA GLU A 217 15.06 -15.66 4.29
C GLU A 217 13.97 -16.46 3.57
N THR A 218 13.25 -15.82 2.65
CA THR A 218 12.15 -16.47 1.94
C THR A 218 12.49 -16.80 0.49
N HIS A 219 13.62 -16.27 -0.02
CA HIS A 219 14.04 -16.52 -1.40
C HIS A 219 14.19 -18.02 -1.67
N PRO A 220 13.52 -18.60 -2.68
CA PRO A 220 13.53 -20.04 -2.93
C PRO A 220 14.95 -20.61 -3.09
N ASP A 221 15.79 -19.99 -3.93
CA ASP A 221 17.13 -20.47 -4.25
C ASP A 221 18.14 -20.28 -3.11
N MET A 222 17.81 -19.50 -2.08
CA MET A 222 18.68 -19.24 -0.93
C MET A 222 18.28 -20.03 0.32
N GLN A 223 17.35 -20.96 0.19
CA GLN A 223 16.97 -21.86 1.28
C GLN A 223 18.05 -22.92 1.48
N PRO A 224 18.37 -23.29 2.73
CA PRO A 224 19.38 -24.29 3.04
C PRO A 224 19.10 -25.69 2.44
N TRP A 225 17.83 -25.96 2.11
CA TRP A 225 17.39 -27.23 1.52
C TRP A 225 17.32 -27.21 0.00
N SER A 226 17.34 -26.05 -0.69
CA SER A 226 17.33 -25.98 -2.14
C SER A 226 18.55 -26.64 -2.75
N THR A 227 19.71 -26.44 -2.15
CA THR A 227 20.96 -27.10 -2.58
C THR A 227 20.88 -28.63 -2.44
N GLN A 228 20.10 -29.14 -1.50
CA GLN A 228 19.93 -30.57 -1.29
C GLN A 228 18.95 -31.17 -2.30
N GLU A 229 17.88 -30.46 -2.65
CA GLU A 229 16.96 -30.84 -3.72
C GLU A 229 17.66 -30.83 -5.09
N GLU A 230 18.53 -29.85 -5.38
CA GLU A 230 19.36 -29.84 -6.60
C GLU A 230 20.35 -31.02 -6.63
N LEU A 231 20.99 -31.35 -5.51
CA LEU A 231 21.87 -32.51 -5.40
C LEU A 231 21.11 -33.82 -5.55
N ASP A 232 19.90 -33.92 -4.97
CA ASP A 232 19.05 -35.09 -5.09
C ASP A 232 18.48 -35.24 -6.52
N ALA A 233 18.10 -34.13 -7.17
CA ALA A 233 17.68 -34.10 -8.57
C ALA A 233 18.83 -34.47 -9.50
N THR A 234 20.04 -33.96 -9.26
CA THR A 234 21.24 -34.33 -10.00
C THR A 234 21.59 -35.81 -9.79
N SER A 235 21.40 -36.31 -8.57
CA SER A 235 21.58 -37.75 -8.25
C SER A 235 20.54 -38.64 -8.94
N ALA A 236 19.29 -38.15 -9.04
CA ALA A 236 18.22 -38.86 -9.74
C ALA A 236 18.42 -38.92 -11.26
N GLN A 237 19.14 -37.95 -11.84
CA GLN A 237 19.52 -37.93 -13.26
C GLN A 237 20.77 -38.75 -13.57
N THR A 238 21.52 -39.18 -12.55
CA THR A 238 22.69 -40.06 -12.79
C THR A 238 22.18 -41.45 -13.13
N PRO A 239 22.50 -42.01 -14.33
CA PRO A 239 22.04 -43.35 -14.70
C PRO A 239 22.55 -44.37 -13.68
N LEU A 240 21.65 -45.17 -13.10
CA LEU A 240 21.98 -46.23 -12.13
C LEU A 240 22.80 -47.39 -12.75
N LEU A 241 23.00 -47.37 -14.05
CA LEU A 241 23.79 -48.36 -14.77
C LEU A 241 24.99 -47.69 -15.45
N PRO A 242 26.22 -48.22 -15.27
CA PRO A 242 27.37 -47.72 -15.98
C PRO A 242 27.17 -47.92 -17.50
N ALA A 243 27.55 -46.89 -18.26
CA ALA A 243 27.37 -46.82 -19.74
C ALA A 243 27.90 -48.03 -20.54
N GLN A 244 28.64 -48.94 -19.92
CA GLN A 244 29.14 -50.18 -20.52
C GLN A 244 28.08 -51.29 -20.71
N GLY A 245 26.91 -51.18 -20.08
CA GLY A 245 25.81 -52.14 -20.22
C GLY A 245 24.82 -51.85 -21.36
N ALA A 246 24.93 -50.70 -22.01
CA ALA A 246 23.98 -50.26 -23.04
C ALA A 246 24.27 -50.78 -24.45
N MET A 247 25.31 -51.58 -24.65
CA MET A 247 25.66 -52.21 -25.95
C MET A 247 25.27 -53.69 -26.02
N SER A 248 24.08 -54.07 -25.62
CA SER A 248 23.51 -55.35 -25.96
C SER A 248 22.44 -55.16 -27.03
N ASN A 249 22.57 -55.88 -28.15
CA ASN A 249 21.66 -55.90 -29.30
C ASN A 249 20.22 -56.35 -28.93
N ALA A 250 19.53 -55.61 -28.15
CA ALA A 250 18.09 -55.77 -27.97
C ALA A 250 17.38 -54.79 -28.93
N PRO A 251 16.28 -55.21 -29.59
CA PRO A 251 15.55 -54.31 -30.48
C PRO A 251 15.10 -53.06 -29.68
N ALA A 252 15.40 -51.89 -30.25
CA ALA A 252 15.10 -50.60 -29.66
C ALA A 252 13.65 -50.56 -29.21
N ASN A 253 13.45 -50.43 -27.92
CA ASN A 253 12.13 -50.29 -27.33
C ASN A 253 11.75 -48.80 -27.45
N LEU A 254 11.03 -48.48 -28.54
CA LEU A 254 10.63 -47.12 -28.89
C LEU A 254 9.87 -46.38 -27.78
N THR A 255 9.43 -47.11 -26.74
CA THR A 255 8.82 -46.50 -25.54
C THR A 255 9.82 -45.97 -24.51
N ALA A 256 11.11 -46.39 -24.58
CA ALA A 256 12.13 -45.91 -23.64
C ALA A 256 12.84 -44.63 -24.13
N GLU A 257 12.84 -44.36 -25.46
CA GLU A 257 13.43 -43.13 -26.01
C GLU A 257 12.53 -41.89 -25.83
N SER A 258 11.26 -42.08 -25.53
CA SER A 258 10.30 -40.96 -25.34
C SER A 258 10.39 -40.27 -23.99
N TYR A 259 11.17 -40.78 -23.05
CA TYR A 259 11.25 -40.23 -21.69
C TYR A 259 12.41 -39.25 -21.44
N GLY A 260 13.30 -39.08 -22.42
CA GLY A 260 14.51 -38.27 -22.25
C GLY A 260 14.52 -36.92 -22.93
N THR A 261 13.45 -36.53 -23.62
CA THR A 261 13.43 -35.32 -24.46
C THR A 261 12.42 -34.27 -24.03
N PHE A 262 11.97 -34.28 -22.75
CA PHE A 262 11.05 -33.25 -22.24
C PHE A 262 11.72 -31.97 -21.74
N ASP A 263 13.06 -31.92 -21.71
CA ASP A 263 13.79 -30.74 -21.25
C ASP A 263 13.88 -29.61 -22.29
N ASP A 264 13.47 -29.83 -23.54
CA ASP A 264 13.44 -28.79 -24.59
C ASP A 264 12.03 -28.40 -25.06
N VAL A 265 10.99 -28.76 -24.31
CA VAL A 265 9.65 -28.21 -24.56
C VAL A 265 9.54 -26.87 -23.89
N ASP A 266 9.71 -25.84 -24.68
CA ASP A 266 9.38 -24.48 -24.34
C ASP A 266 7.95 -24.44 -23.77
N THR A 267 7.81 -24.37 -22.44
CA THR A 267 6.52 -24.34 -21.70
C THR A 267 5.74 -23.05 -21.91
N HIS A 268 6.04 -22.31 -22.99
CA HIS A 268 5.39 -21.06 -23.32
C HIS A 268 4.13 -21.19 -24.18
N HIS A 269 3.75 -22.38 -24.60
CA HIS A 269 2.49 -22.61 -25.29
C HIS A 269 1.75 -23.80 -24.68
N ASP A 270 0.85 -23.53 -23.75
CA ASP A 270 -0.28 -24.41 -23.46
C ASP A 270 -1.21 -24.41 -24.69
N GLU A 271 -0.79 -25.11 -25.77
CA GLU A 271 -1.67 -25.40 -26.88
C GLU A 271 -2.60 -26.53 -26.45
N THR A 272 -3.79 -26.17 -25.97
CA THR A 272 -4.85 -27.14 -25.73
C THR A 272 -5.42 -27.60 -27.06
N TRP A 273 -4.94 -28.73 -27.57
CA TRP A 273 -5.46 -29.37 -28.77
C TRP A 273 -6.83 -29.98 -28.50
N ARG A 274 -7.85 -29.49 -29.18
CA ARG A 274 -9.19 -30.10 -29.18
C ARG A 274 -9.44 -30.78 -30.49
N VAL A 275 -9.92 -32.03 -30.43
CA VAL A 275 -10.27 -32.82 -31.61
C VAL A 275 -11.81 -32.90 -31.67
N LYS A 276 -12.39 -32.57 -32.83
CA LYS A 276 -13.81 -32.80 -33.08
C LYS A 276 -14.11 -34.30 -33.09
N SER A 277 -15.33 -34.69 -32.78
CA SER A 277 -15.79 -36.08 -32.79
C SER A 277 -15.66 -36.76 -34.15
N ASN A 278 -15.41 -36.01 -35.22
CA ASN A 278 -15.14 -36.49 -36.57
C ASN A 278 -13.63 -36.68 -36.89
N GLY A 279 -12.75 -36.41 -35.93
CA GLY A 279 -11.30 -36.56 -36.09
C GLY A 279 -10.57 -35.36 -36.72
N ASP A 280 -11.27 -34.28 -37.06
CA ASP A 280 -10.65 -33.05 -37.58
C ASP A 280 -10.07 -32.21 -36.44
N TRP A 281 -8.85 -31.73 -36.64
CA TRP A 281 -8.18 -30.80 -35.74
C TRP A 281 -8.88 -29.45 -35.79
N ILE A 282 -9.18 -28.90 -34.63
CA ILE A 282 -9.57 -27.46 -34.50
C ILE A 282 -8.26 -26.72 -34.26
N GLU A 283 -7.79 -25.99 -35.24
CA GLU A 283 -6.88 -24.89 -35.01
C GLU A 283 -7.70 -23.84 -34.22
N GLU A 284 -7.53 -23.78 -32.91
CA GLU A 284 -8.01 -22.63 -32.16
C GLU A 284 -7.19 -21.45 -32.67
N ASP A 285 -7.87 -20.46 -33.25
CA ASP A 285 -7.27 -19.16 -33.55
C ASP A 285 -6.35 -18.78 -32.41
N SER A 286 -5.08 -18.49 -32.74
CA SER A 286 -4.06 -18.02 -31.83
C SER A 286 -4.70 -17.10 -30.81
N PRO A 287 -4.46 -17.24 -29.48
CA PRO A 287 -5.16 -16.45 -28.49
C PRO A 287 -5.10 -15.00 -28.95
N SER A 288 -6.25 -14.48 -29.39
CA SER A 288 -6.39 -13.08 -29.76
C SER A 288 -5.72 -12.32 -28.63
N HIS A 289 -4.76 -11.45 -28.90
CA HIS A 289 -4.06 -10.64 -27.92
C HIS A 289 -5.13 -9.96 -27.04
N GLU A 290 -5.63 -10.69 -26.04
CA GLU A 290 -6.58 -10.14 -25.08
C GLU A 290 -5.89 -8.95 -24.47
N LYS A 291 -6.46 -7.78 -24.72
CA LYS A 291 -5.88 -6.53 -24.21
C LYS A 291 -5.87 -6.62 -22.69
N VAL A 292 -4.70 -6.80 -22.12
CA VAL A 292 -4.47 -6.82 -20.65
C VAL A 292 -5.16 -5.65 -19.96
N ILE A 293 -5.16 -4.48 -20.62
CA ILE A 293 -5.82 -3.26 -20.13
C ILE A 293 -7.14 -3.10 -20.88
N THR A 294 -8.22 -3.59 -20.28
CA THR A 294 -9.58 -3.36 -20.75
C THR A 294 -10.07 -1.96 -20.35
N LYS A 295 -11.12 -1.46 -21.01
CA LYS A 295 -11.75 -0.18 -20.63
C LYS A 295 -12.22 -0.21 -19.18
N THR A 296 -12.75 -1.33 -18.71
CA THR A 296 -13.24 -1.51 -17.34
C THR A 296 -12.09 -1.43 -16.32
N VAL A 297 -10.99 -2.14 -16.56
CA VAL A 297 -9.77 -2.05 -15.73
C VAL A 297 -9.26 -0.62 -15.67
N LEU A 298 -9.13 0.05 -16.82
CA LEU A 298 -8.66 1.43 -16.89
C LEU A 298 -9.57 2.38 -16.09
N THR A 299 -10.89 2.21 -16.18
CA THR A 299 -11.87 3.02 -15.44
C THR A 299 -11.68 2.87 -13.93
N PHE A 300 -11.51 1.64 -13.40
CA PHE A 300 -11.27 1.44 -11.97
C PHE A 300 -9.89 1.92 -11.53
N VAL A 301 -8.86 1.82 -12.37
CA VAL A 301 -7.52 2.37 -12.08
C VAL A 301 -7.56 3.89 -12.02
N ILE A 302 -8.29 4.56 -12.92
CA ILE A 302 -8.52 6.01 -12.86
C ILE A 302 -9.28 6.38 -11.58
N ALA A 303 -10.32 5.62 -11.21
CA ALA A 303 -11.06 5.85 -9.98
C ALA A 303 -10.17 5.72 -8.74
N LEU A 304 -9.28 4.74 -8.71
CA LEU A 304 -8.26 4.59 -7.65
C LEU A 304 -7.31 5.78 -7.62
N GLY A 305 -6.89 6.29 -8.78
CA GLY A 305 -6.06 7.49 -8.89
C GLY A 305 -6.75 8.73 -8.32
N ILE A 306 -7.99 8.99 -8.73
CA ILE A 306 -8.81 10.12 -8.22
C ILE A 306 -8.99 9.99 -6.71
N PHE A 307 -9.38 8.81 -6.22
CA PHE A 307 -9.52 8.54 -4.79
C PHE A 307 -8.22 8.80 -4.03
N THR A 308 -7.11 8.27 -4.52
CA THR A 308 -5.80 8.43 -3.88
C THR A 308 -5.37 9.90 -3.83
N TYR A 309 -5.61 10.65 -4.91
CA TYR A 309 -5.30 12.08 -4.98
C TYR A 309 -6.04 12.87 -3.90
N HIS A 310 -7.38 12.81 -3.85
CA HIS A 310 -8.14 13.62 -2.89
C HIS A 310 -7.98 13.12 -1.45
N SER A 311 -7.77 11.82 -1.23
CA SER A 311 -7.50 11.27 0.10
C SER A 311 -6.16 11.80 0.63
N MET A 312 -5.11 11.80 -0.19
CA MET A 312 -3.79 12.31 0.19
C MET A 312 -3.80 13.82 0.39
N THR A 313 -4.57 14.54 -0.42
CA THR A 313 -4.81 15.98 -0.24
C THR A 313 -5.41 16.26 1.14
N TYR A 314 -6.42 15.50 1.56
CA TYR A 314 -7.03 15.62 2.88
C TYR A 314 -6.01 15.38 4.00
N ASP A 315 -5.24 14.29 3.90
CA ASP A 315 -4.26 13.90 4.92
C ASP A 315 -3.14 14.96 5.07
N HIS A 316 -2.82 15.67 3.98
CA HIS A 316 -1.88 16.78 4.00
C HIS A 316 -2.50 18.07 4.56
N LEU A 317 -3.71 18.41 4.14
CA LEU A 317 -4.38 19.65 4.56
C LEU A 317 -4.82 19.63 6.03
N LEU A 318 -5.24 18.49 6.55
CA LEU A 318 -5.81 18.39 7.89
C LEU A 318 -4.87 18.91 8.99
N PRO A 319 -3.62 18.43 9.13
CA PRO A 319 -2.72 18.91 10.17
C PRO A 319 -2.37 20.40 10.02
N ILE A 320 -2.36 20.92 8.79
CA ILE A 320 -2.14 22.34 8.50
C ILE A 320 -3.31 23.16 9.04
N PHE A 321 -4.52 22.79 8.61
CA PHE A 321 -5.76 23.46 8.99
C PHE A 321 -6.02 23.46 10.50
N LEU A 322 -5.71 22.36 11.18
CA LEU A 322 -5.84 22.27 12.64
C LEU A 322 -4.88 23.24 13.36
N GLN A 323 -3.69 23.49 12.82
CA GLN A 323 -2.66 24.34 13.42
C GLN A 323 -2.74 25.81 13.03
N ASP A 324 -3.30 26.12 11.86
CA ASP A 324 -3.42 27.47 11.34
C ASP A 324 -4.24 28.35 12.27
N LYS A 325 -3.84 29.63 12.37
CA LYS A 325 -4.48 30.58 13.29
C LYS A 325 -5.96 30.74 12.98
N ARG A 326 -6.77 30.80 14.04
CA ARG A 326 -8.19 31.12 13.90
C ARG A 326 -8.33 32.62 13.57
N ALA A 327 -9.25 32.98 12.68
CA ALA A 327 -9.53 34.37 12.37
C ALA A 327 -10.05 35.10 13.61
N ASP A 328 -9.48 36.28 13.93
CA ASP A 328 -9.80 37.05 15.14
C ASP A 328 -11.25 37.59 15.17
N ASP A 329 -11.92 37.64 14.01
CA ASP A 329 -13.26 38.21 13.82
C ASP A 329 -14.39 37.19 13.64
N VAL A 330 -14.26 35.98 14.22
CA VAL A 330 -15.40 35.04 14.24
C VAL A 330 -16.42 35.47 15.32
N SER A 331 -16.89 36.69 15.24
CA SER A 331 -18.19 37.02 15.84
C SER A 331 -19.28 36.33 15.02
N ALA A 332 -20.00 35.42 15.66
CA ALA A 332 -20.89 34.40 15.10
C ALA A 332 -22.05 34.92 14.21
N MET A 333 -21.98 36.13 13.68
CA MET A 333 -23.06 36.77 12.94
C MET A 333 -22.64 37.49 11.66
N SER A 334 -21.35 37.61 11.34
CA SER A 334 -20.92 38.16 10.04
C SER A 334 -20.52 37.04 9.07
N LEU A 335 -21.46 36.60 8.28
CA LEU A 335 -21.24 35.77 7.10
C LEU A 335 -20.49 36.56 5.99
N GLY A 336 -19.45 37.32 6.39
CA GLY A 336 -18.57 37.99 5.43
C GLY A 336 -17.54 37.03 4.86
N PRO A 337 -16.96 37.29 3.67
CA PRO A 337 -15.93 36.44 3.07
C PRO A 337 -14.69 36.26 3.97
N ASN A 338 -14.44 37.10 4.94
CA ASN A 338 -13.35 37.02 5.90
C ASN A 338 -13.63 36.07 7.09
N ALA A 339 -14.89 35.64 7.30
CA ALA A 339 -15.25 34.70 8.37
C ALA A 339 -14.73 33.28 8.16
N LEU A 340 -14.36 32.93 6.94
CA LEU A 340 -13.83 31.63 6.55
C LEU A 340 -12.30 31.65 6.32
N GLY A 341 -11.63 32.71 6.74
CA GLY A 341 -10.17 32.81 6.72
C GLY A 341 -9.56 32.17 7.96
N GLY A 342 -8.53 31.36 7.80
CA GLY A 342 -7.80 30.72 8.89
C GLY A 342 -8.24 29.30 9.24
N GLY A 343 -7.57 28.71 10.25
CA GLY A 343 -7.80 27.37 10.74
C GLY A 343 -8.42 27.33 12.14
N LEU A 344 -7.99 26.36 12.96
CA LEU A 344 -8.54 26.14 14.31
C LEU A 344 -7.60 26.58 15.44
N GLY A 345 -6.34 26.92 15.15
CA GLY A 345 -5.36 27.39 16.14
C GLY A 345 -4.93 26.34 17.16
N ILE A 346 -5.04 25.07 16.83
CA ILE A 346 -4.75 23.96 17.76
C ILE A 346 -3.24 23.76 17.91
N PRO A 347 -2.70 23.67 19.14
CA PRO A 347 -1.30 23.38 19.37
C PRO A 347 -0.86 22.06 18.72
N LEU A 348 0.38 22.00 18.21
CA LEU A 348 0.92 20.82 17.51
C LEU A 348 0.79 19.53 18.31
N GLN A 349 0.99 19.58 19.62
CA GLN A 349 0.85 18.44 20.52
C GLN A 349 -0.58 17.86 20.50
N ASN A 350 -1.59 18.73 20.56
CA ASN A 350 -3.00 18.32 20.50
C ASN A 350 -3.37 17.79 19.09
N VAL A 351 -2.78 18.33 18.04
CA VAL A 351 -2.93 17.78 16.67
C VAL A 351 -2.42 16.36 16.60
N GLY A 352 -1.27 16.04 17.20
CA GLY A 352 -0.78 14.68 17.31
C GLY A 352 -1.78 13.75 18.01
N ILE A 353 -2.40 14.19 19.10
CA ILE A 353 -3.42 13.43 19.83
C ILE A 353 -4.68 13.22 18.97
N ILE A 354 -5.16 14.26 18.28
CA ILE A 354 -6.32 14.18 17.38
C ILE A 354 -6.04 13.16 16.25
N MET A 355 -4.86 13.20 15.65
CA MET A 355 -4.48 12.26 14.60
C MET A 355 -4.36 10.82 15.14
N SER A 356 -3.92 10.65 16.38
CA SER A 356 -3.88 9.35 17.05
C SER A 356 -5.27 8.75 17.22
N ILE A 357 -6.19 9.56 17.75
CA ILE A 357 -7.59 9.14 17.94
C ILE A 357 -8.24 8.85 16.59
N ASN A 358 -7.98 9.69 15.58
CA ASN A 358 -8.45 9.42 14.21
C ASN A 358 -7.97 8.07 13.71
N GLY A 359 -6.70 7.72 13.93
CA GLY A 359 -6.18 6.42 13.54
C GLY A 359 -6.85 5.25 14.28
N LEU A 360 -7.16 5.39 15.58
CA LEU A 360 -7.94 4.38 16.30
C LEU A 360 -9.35 4.22 15.73
N ILE A 361 -10.01 5.33 15.38
CA ILE A 361 -11.31 5.32 14.69
C ILE A 361 -11.19 4.56 13.35
N GLN A 362 -10.16 4.84 12.57
CA GLN A 362 -9.89 4.17 11.30
C GLN A 362 -9.70 2.66 11.48
N LEU A 363 -8.92 2.26 12.46
CA LEU A 363 -8.68 0.84 12.77
C LEU A 363 -9.97 0.12 13.15
N PHE A 364 -10.80 0.75 13.99
CA PHE A 364 -12.09 0.21 14.38
C PHE A 364 -13.04 0.08 13.17
N ILE A 365 -13.11 1.11 12.32
CA ILE A 365 -13.91 1.08 11.09
C ILE A 365 -13.44 -0.06 10.18
N GLN A 366 -12.14 -0.23 10.00
CA GLN A 366 -11.57 -1.26 9.13
C GLN A 366 -11.83 -2.67 9.66
N ALA A 367 -11.68 -2.89 10.97
CA ALA A 367 -11.78 -4.21 11.57
C ALA A 367 -13.22 -4.68 11.80
N ALA A 368 -14.11 -3.76 12.21
CA ALA A 368 -15.47 -4.10 12.63
C ALA A 368 -16.55 -3.62 11.67
N ILE A 369 -16.47 -2.36 11.23
CA ILE A 369 -17.55 -1.73 10.45
C ILE A 369 -17.49 -2.15 8.98
N PHE A 370 -16.31 -2.17 8.37
CA PHE A 370 -16.17 -2.49 6.95
C PHE A 370 -16.71 -3.88 6.59
N PRO A 371 -16.37 -4.98 7.29
CA PRO A 371 -16.91 -6.29 6.97
C PRO A 371 -18.45 -6.34 7.09
N ALA A 372 -19.01 -5.70 8.11
CA ALA A 372 -20.46 -5.64 8.32
C ALA A 372 -21.17 -4.85 7.21
N LEU A 373 -20.61 -3.69 6.80
CA LEU A 373 -21.18 -2.91 5.71
C LEU A 373 -21.05 -3.64 4.37
N ALA A 374 -19.91 -4.28 4.11
CA ALA A 374 -19.67 -5.02 2.88
C ALA A 374 -20.62 -6.24 2.74
N SER A 375 -20.91 -6.94 3.84
CA SER A 375 -21.87 -8.04 3.84
C SER A 375 -23.33 -7.57 3.67
N PHE A 376 -23.68 -6.38 4.21
CA PHE A 376 -25.05 -5.86 4.16
C PHE A 376 -25.38 -5.20 2.82
N PHE A 377 -24.52 -4.30 2.32
CA PHE A 377 -24.76 -3.54 1.09
C PHE A 377 -24.22 -4.22 -0.17
N GLY A 378 -23.27 -5.15 -0.02
CA GLY A 378 -22.48 -5.68 -1.11
C GLY A 378 -21.42 -4.67 -1.60
N VAL A 379 -20.36 -5.19 -2.26
CA VAL A 379 -19.17 -4.42 -2.68
C VAL A 379 -19.54 -3.25 -3.58
N TRP A 380 -20.36 -3.47 -4.58
CA TRP A 380 -20.71 -2.45 -5.59
C TRP A 380 -21.53 -1.29 -5.03
N ARG A 381 -22.62 -1.58 -4.31
CA ARG A 381 -23.47 -0.53 -3.72
C ARG A 381 -22.72 0.28 -2.68
N LEU A 382 -21.89 -0.40 -1.88
CA LEU A 382 -21.07 0.24 -0.87
C LEU A 382 -20.02 1.17 -1.50
N LEU A 383 -19.38 0.77 -2.62
CA LEU A 383 -18.47 1.62 -3.36
C LEU A 383 -19.15 2.91 -3.85
N ILE A 384 -20.35 2.82 -4.41
CA ILE A 384 -21.13 3.99 -4.84
C ILE A 384 -21.44 4.90 -3.66
N LEU A 385 -21.90 4.34 -2.54
CA LEU A 385 -22.29 5.09 -1.34
C LEU A 385 -21.09 5.88 -0.79
N VAL A 386 -19.92 5.25 -0.61
CA VAL A 386 -18.74 5.90 -0.08
C VAL A 386 -18.17 6.92 -1.05
N THR A 387 -18.23 6.67 -2.36
CA THR A 387 -17.79 7.63 -3.39
C THR A 387 -18.62 8.91 -3.35
N ILE A 388 -19.94 8.81 -3.21
CA ILE A 388 -20.85 9.97 -3.06
C ILE A 388 -20.62 10.67 -1.72
N GLY A 389 -20.23 9.95 -0.67
CA GLY A 389 -19.97 10.51 0.66
C GLY A 389 -18.71 11.39 0.74
N HIS A 390 -17.69 11.17 -0.11
CA HIS A 390 -16.42 11.91 -0.05
C HIS A 390 -16.55 13.43 -0.25
N PRO A 391 -17.26 13.94 -1.28
CA PRO A 391 -17.45 15.38 -1.44
C PRO A 391 -18.07 16.04 -0.21
N ILE A 392 -19.03 15.37 0.41
CA ILE A 392 -19.72 15.88 1.62
C ILE A 392 -18.74 15.95 2.79
N ALA A 393 -17.95 14.88 3.02
CA ALA A 393 -16.97 14.82 4.09
C ALA A 393 -15.93 15.96 4.00
N TYR A 394 -15.50 16.32 2.79
CA TYR A 394 -14.51 17.38 2.58
C TYR A 394 -15.11 18.78 2.61
N PHE A 395 -16.36 18.92 2.16
CA PHE A 395 -17.06 20.22 2.15
C PHE A 395 -17.27 20.77 3.56
N ILE A 396 -17.51 19.90 4.54
CA ILE A 396 -17.85 20.31 5.92
C ILE A 396 -16.61 20.80 6.68
N VAL A 397 -15.40 20.31 6.40
CA VAL A 397 -14.20 20.60 7.20
C VAL A 397 -13.89 22.08 7.34
N PRO A 398 -13.85 22.91 6.28
CA PRO A 398 -13.55 24.33 6.40
C PRO A 398 -14.65 25.15 7.10
N LEU A 399 -15.79 24.55 7.44
CA LEU A 399 -16.86 25.19 8.21
C LEU A 399 -16.67 25.00 9.73
N LEU A 400 -15.72 24.18 10.17
CA LEU A 400 -15.44 23.95 11.61
C LEU A 400 -15.12 25.22 12.41
N PRO A 401 -14.39 26.23 11.87
CA PRO A 401 -14.12 27.47 12.60
C PRO A 401 -15.38 28.27 12.97
N LEU A 402 -16.50 28.05 12.29
CA LEU A 402 -17.80 28.70 12.58
C LEU A 402 -18.48 28.12 13.82
N LEU A 403 -18.02 26.97 14.32
CA LEU A 403 -18.58 26.35 15.52
C LEU A 403 -18.14 27.11 16.78
N PRO A 404 -19.01 27.20 17.81
CA PRO A 404 -18.62 27.69 19.11
C PRO A 404 -17.51 26.84 19.71
N GLU A 405 -16.65 27.42 20.55
CA GLU A 405 -15.45 26.75 21.08
C GLU A 405 -15.72 25.38 21.74
N SER A 406 -16.86 25.28 22.45
CA SER A 406 -17.29 24.03 23.09
C SER A 406 -17.59 22.89 22.12
N LEU A 407 -17.94 23.19 20.86
CA LEU A 407 -18.30 22.22 19.82
C LEU A 407 -17.18 21.97 18.80
N VAL A 408 -16.04 22.67 18.89
CA VAL A 408 -14.91 22.49 17.94
C VAL A 408 -14.37 21.08 18.00
N TYR A 409 -14.01 20.56 19.18
CA TYR A 409 -13.49 19.19 19.31
C TYR A 409 -14.51 18.11 18.91
N PRO A 410 -15.77 18.13 19.39
CA PRO A 410 -16.80 17.22 18.88
C PRO A 410 -16.98 17.30 17.37
N GLY A 411 -16.94 18.50 16.79
CA GLY A 411 -17.05 18.73 15.35
C GLY A 411 -15.87 18.11 14.59
N ILE A 412 -14.63 18.26 15.08
CA ILE A 412 -13.44 17.63 14.50
C ILE A 412 -13.62 16.12 14.47
N TYR A 413 -13.96 15.47 15.59
CA TYR A 413 -14.10 14.02 15.64
C TYR A 413 -15.26 13.51 14.78
N ALA A 414 -16.36 14.27 14.68
CA ALA A 414 -17.45 13.94 13.77
C ALA A 414 -16.99 13.97 12.30
N CYS A 415 -16.30 15.04 11.88
CA CYS A 415 -15.74 15.13 10.52
C CYS A 415 -14.73 14.02 10.23
N LEU A 416 -13.83 13.72 11.17
CA LEU A 416 -12.86 12.64 11.06
C LEU A 416 -13.52 11.27 10.94
N THR A 417 -14.58 11.03 11.72
CA THR A 417 -15.33 9.77 11.65
C THR A 417 -16.03 9.59 10.31
N ILE A 418 -16.71 10.62 9.81
CA ILE A 418 -17.38 10.60 8.49
C ILE A 418 -16.34 10.35 7.38
N ARG A 419 -15.23 11.09 7.39
CA ARG A 419 -14.14 10.90 6.43
C ARG A 419 -13.54 9.51 6.51
N SER A 420 -13.28 9.02 7.71
CA SER A 420 -12.68 7.70 7.92
C SER A 420 -13.60 6.58 7.44
N LEU A 421 -14.91 6.72 7.69
CA LEU A 421 -15.91 5.77 7.22
C LEU A 421 -15.92 5.67 5.68
N THR A 422 -15.80 6.79 4.99
CA THR A 422 -15.78 6.78 3.51
C THR A 422 -14.43 6.30 2.98
N SER A 423 -13.32 6.82 3.48
CA SER A 423 -11.99 6.62 2.92
C SER A 423 -11.41 5.22 3.17
N ILE A 424 -11.53 4.69 4.41
CA ILE A 424 -11.00 3.36 4.76
C ILE A 424 -11.74 2.26 4.02
N VAL A 425 -13.03 2.47 3.78
CA VAL A 425 -13.87 1.50 3.05
C VAL A 425 -13.62 1.54 1.55
N ALA A 426 -13.38 2.74 0.97
CA ALA A 426 -13.24 2.90 -0.49
C ALA A 426 -12.01 2.17 -1.07
N TYR A 427 -10.87 2.21 -0.39
CA TYR A 427 -9.63 1.65 -0.91
C TYR A 427 -9.71 0.14 -1.18
N PRO A 428 -10.09 -0.72 -0.21
CA PRO A 428 -10.23 -2.15 -0.45
C PRO A 428 -11.32 -2.47 -1.46
N LEU A 429 -12.43 -1.73 -1.49
CA LEU A 429 -13.48 -1.93 -2.49
C LEU A 429 -12.97 -1.69 -3.92
N LEU A 430 -12.20 -0.63 -4.15
CA LEU A 430 -11.59 -0.36 -5.46
C LEU A 430 -10.61 -1.45 -5.88
N LEU A 431 -9.80 -1.98 -4.96
CA LEU A 431 -8.90 -3.10 -5.26
C LEU A 431 -9.67 -4.39 -5.61
N ILE A 432 -10.77 -4.68 -4.91
CA ILE A 432 -11.65 -5.82 -5.23
C ILE A 432 -12.23 -5.65 -6.63
N MET A 433 -12.74 -4.46 -6.96
CA MET A 433 -13.30 -4.18 -8.29
C MET A 433 -12.26 -4.25 -9.40
N ILE A 434 -11.01 -3.82 -9.16
CA ILE A 434 -9.89 -3.98 -10.11
C ILE A 434 -9.60 -5.46 -10.34
N LYS A 435 -9.60 -6.27 -9.28
CA LYS A 435 -9.41 -7.72 -9.38
C LYS A 435 -10.54 -8.39 -10.17
N GLU A 436 -11.81 -8.04 -9.88
CA GLU A 436 -12.97 -8.56 -10.62
C GLU A 436 -12.99 -8.15 -12.10
N ALA A 437 -12.45 -6.97 -12.41
CA ALA A 437 -12.37 -6.46 -13.78
C ALA A 437 -11.22 -7.06 -14.61
N ALA A 438 -10.30 -7.80 -13.98
CA ALA A 438 -9.15 -8.39 -14.66
C ALA A 438 -9.62 -9.50 -15.63
N PRO A 439 -9.18 -9.48 -16.91
CA PRO A 439 -9.63 -10.44 -17.91
C PRO A 439 -9.16 -11.87 -17.60
N ALA A 440 -7.97 -12.02 -17.00
CA ALA A 440 -7.43 -13.32 -16.62
C ALA A 440 -6.51 -13.20 -15.39
N PRO A 441 -6.40 -14.26 -14.57
CA PRO A 441 -5.57 -14.25 -13.35
C PRO A 441 -4.08 -13.97 -13.61
N ASN A 442 -3.53 -14.43 -14.72
CA ASN A 442 -2.13 -14.20 -15.13
C ASN A 442 -1.83 -12.72 -15.45
N HIS A 443 -2.83 -11.88 -15.67
CA HIS A 443 -2.68 -10.45 -15.91
C HIS A 443 -2.77 -9.58 -14.64
N LEU A 444 -3.15 -10.16 -13.50
CA LEU A 444 -3.31 -9.45 -12.23
C LEU A 444 -2.04 -8.73 -11.78
N GLY A 445 -0.86 -9.31 -11.99
CA GLY A 445 0.42 -8.68 -11.66
C GLY A 445 0.63 -7.36 -12.42
N LYS A 446 0.38 -7.34 -13.74
CA LYS A 446 0.49 -6.12 -14.57
C LYS A 446 -0.54 -5.07 -14.19
N ILE A 447 -1.77 -5.50 -13.90
CA ILE A 447 -2.88 -4.60 -13.50
C ILE A 447 -2.62 -4.00 -12.12
N ASN A 448 -2.17 -4.79 -11.15
CA ASN A 448 -1.80 -4.30 -9.82
C ASN A 448 -0.59 -3.36 -9.89
N GLY A 449 0.39 -3.65 -10.75
CA GLY A 449 1.51 -2.74 -11.01
C GLY A 449 1.05 -1.39 -11.56
N LEU A 450 0.13 -1.38 -12.52
CA LEU A 450 -0.47 -0.16 -13.06
C LEU A 450 -1.24 0.61 -11.99
N ALA A 451 -2.04 -0.07 -11.17
CA ALA A 451 -2.80 0.52 -10.06
C ALA A 451 -1.87 1.15 -9.01
N ALA A 452 -0.80 0.44 -8.62
CA ALA A 452 0.19 0.93 -7.67
C ALA A 452 0.94 2.15 -8.20
N SER A 453 1.38 2.13 -9.47
CA SER A 453 2.06 3.26 -10.12
C SER A 453 1.17 4.48 -10.23
N THR A 454 -0.10 4.29 -10.62
CA THR A 454 -1.09 5.39 -10.67
C THR A 454 -1.32 5.99 -9.29
N GLY A 455 -1.49 5.14 -8.26
CA GLY A 455 -1.62 5.60 -6.89
C GLY A 455 -0.40 6.38 -6.39
N ALA A 456 0.82 5.91 -6.71
CA ALA A 456 2.06 6.60 -6.34
C ALA A 456 2.18 7.97 -7.04
N ALA A 457 1.89 8.05 -8.33
CA ALA A 457 1.90 9.30 -9.09
C ALA A 457 0.89 10.30 -8.51
N CYS A 458 -0.34 9.87 -8.23
CA CYS A 458 -1.37 10.72 -7.64
C CYS A 458 -0.99 11.21 -6.24
N ARG A 459 -0.41 10.36 -5.38
CA ARG A 459 0.11 10.77 -4.06
C ARG A 459 1.20 11.81 -4.17
N THR A 460 2.12 11.63 -5.11
CA THR A 460 3.24 12.55 -5.34
C THR A 460 2.74 13.95 -5.73
N MET A 461 1.73 14.03 -6.58
CA MET A 461 1.16 15.31 -7.04
C MET A 461 0.24 15.97 -6.01
N ALA A 462 -0.47 15.16 -5.21
CA ALA A 462 -1.51 15.65 -4.31
C ALA A 462 -0.99 16.64 -3.28
N SER A 463 0.09 16.30 -2.56
CA SER A 463 0.58 17.12 -1.44
C SER A 463 1.14 18.49 -1.86
N PRO A 464 1.97 18.62 -2.92
CA PRO A 464 2.42 19.94 -3.38
C PRO A 464 1.29 20.82 -3.90
N ILE A 465 0.34 20.23 -4.66
CA ILE A 465 -0.81 20.98 -5.19
C ILE A 465 -1.72 21.44 -4.06
N ALA A 466 -2.00 20.56 -3.11
CA ALA A 466 -2.78 20.91 -1.91
C ALA A 466 -2.12 22.03 -1.11
N GLY A 467 -0.81 21.94 -0.90
CA GLY A 467 -0.03 22.96 -0.19
C GLY A 467 0.00 24.29 -0.92
N LEU A 468 0.13 24.29 -2.26
CA LEU A 468 0.05 25.48 -3.08
C LEU A 468 -1.32 26.15 -2.95
N LEU A 469 -2.39 25.39 -3.10
CA LEU A 469 -3.76 25.91 -2.98
C LEU A 469 -4.04 26.44 -1.56
N TYR A 470 -3.49 25.79 -0.52
CA TYR A 470 -3.61 26.27 0.85
C TYR A 470 -2.82 27.56 1.06
N GLY A 471 -1.62 27.69 0.50
CA GLY A 471 -0.85 28.93 0.53
C GLY A 471 -1.60 30.10 -0.12
N ILE A 472 -2.17 29.88 -1.31
CA ILE A 472 -3.03 30.87 -1.98
C ILE A 472 -4.24 31.21 -1.10
N SER A 473 -4.83 30.21 -0.43
CA SER A 473 -5.99 30.42 0.44
C SER A 473 -5.68 31.32 1.66
N ILE A 474 -4.44 31.26 2.18
CA ILE A 474 -3.95 32.17 3.23
C ILE A 474 -3.86 33.60 2.69
N ASP A 475 -3.24 33.78 1.52
CA ASP A 475 -3.04 35.11 0.91
C ASP A 475 -4.36 35.82 0.61
N ILE A 476 -5.38 35.08 0.15
CA ILE A 476 -6.72 35.62 -0.15
C ILE A 476 -7.67 35.60 1.06
N ARG A 477 -7.22 35.10 2.21
CA ARG A 477 -8.02 34.90 3.44
C ARG A 477 -9.29 34.07 3.23
N PHE A 478 -9.21 33.03 2.42
CA PHE A 478 -10.33 32.15 2.07
C PHE A 478 -9.91 30.69 2.15
N THR A 479 -9.83 30.12 3.35
CA THR A 479 -9.39 28.75 3.64
C THR A 479 -10.17 27.65 2.89
N PRO A 480 -11.51 27.82 2.62
CA PRO A 480 -12.25 26.82 1.86
C PRO A 480 -11.69 26.50 0.47
N LEU A 481 -10.90 27.41 -0.15
CA LEU A 481 -10.38 27.21 -1.51
C LEU A 481 -9.68 25.86 -1.67
N ALA A 482 -8.72 25.53 -0.80
CA ALA A 482 -7.97 24.28 -0.90
C ALA A 482 -8.85 23.04 -0.66
N TRP A 483 -9.78 23.15 0.29
CA TRP A 483 -10.71 22.07 0.63
C TRP A 483 -11.75 21.86 -0.48
N TRP A 484 -12.36 22.91 -0.99
CA TRP A 484 -13.36 22.81 -2.05
C TRP A 484 -12.76 22.44 -3.40
N ALA A 485 -11.49 22.74 -3.65
CA ALA A 485 -10.77 22.17 -4.79
C ALA A 485 -10.70 20.63 -4.69
N SER A 486 -10.47 20.08 -3.48
CA SER A 486 -10.54 18.63 -3.26
C SER A 486 -11.95 18.08 -3.42
N VAL A 487 -12.98 18.83 -3.02
CA VAL A 487 -14.39 18.48 -3.28
C VAL A 487 -14.65 18.34 -4.78
N LEU A 488 -14.14 19.27 -5.61
CA LEU A 488 -14.30 19.18 -7.06
C LEU A 488 -13.65 17.91 -7.62
N VAL A 489 -12.46 17.54 -7.16
CA VAL A 489 -11.83 16.28 -7.58
C VAL A 489 -12.66 15.08 -7.13
N ALA A 490 -13.18 15.07 -5.91
CA ALA A 490 -14.05 14.01 -5.44
C ALA A 490 -15.37 13.93 -6.24
N ILE A 491 -15.94 15.07 -6.67
CA ILE A 491 -17.11 15.13 -7.57
C ILE A 491 -16.78 14.49 -8.93
N VAL A 492 -15.56 14.70 -9.47
CA VAL A 492 -15.13 14.01 -10.71
C VAL A 492 -15.20 12.49 -10.50
N GLY A 493 -14.80 11.99 -9.33
CA GLY A 493 -14.97 10.56 -8.97
C GLY A 493 -16.43 10.12 -8.95
N VAL A 494 -17.36 10.96 -8.45
CA VAL A 494 -18.80 10.68 -8.49
C VAL A 494 -19.32 10.66 -9.93
N LEU A 495 -18.91 11.62 -10.75
CA LEU A 495 -19.30 11.70 -12.17
C LEU A 495 -18.76 10.52 -13.00
N GLN A 496 -17.74 9.84 -12.52
CA GLN A 496 -17.20 8.65 -13.16
C GLN A 496 -18.04 7.39 -12.91
N ILE A 497 -18.88 7.35 -11.87
CA ILE A 497 -19.70 6.17 -11.49
C ILE A 497 -20.49 5.59 -12.68
N PRO A 498 -21.18 6.39 -13.53
CA PRO A 498 -21.90 5.85 -14.68
C PRO A 498 -21.01 5.16 -15.72
N CYS A 499 -19.71 5.52 -15.77
CA CYS A 499 -18.74 4.90 -16.66
C CYS A 499 -18.17 3.58 -16.11
N MET A 500 -18.40 3.30 -14.82
CA MET A 500 -18.01 2.06 -14.16
C MET A 500 -19.08 1.02 -14.45
N SER A 501 -18.77 0.02 -15.28
CA SER A 501 -19.63 -1.14 -15.46
C SER A 501 -19.08 -2.29 -14.62
N ARG A 502 -19.94 -2.92 -13.81
CA ARG A 502 -19.60 -4.20 -13.20
C ARG A 502 -19.43 -5.20 -14.33
N ALA A 503 -18.26 -5.83 -14.43
CA ALA A 503 -18.08 -6.99 -15.29
C ALA A 503 -19.09 -8.04 -14.81
N ALA A 504 -20.11 -8.32 -15.61
CA ALA A 504 -21.00 -9.43 -15.31
C ALA A 504 -20.11 -10.66 -15.24
N SER A 505 -20.03 -11.26 -14.06
CA SER A 505 -19.33 -12.53 -13.85
C SER A 505 -20.07 -13.57 -14.70
N LYS A 506 -19.63 -13.74 -15.94
CA LYS A 506 -20.06 -14.84 -16.80
C LYS A 506 -19.34 -16.10 -16.38
N CYS A 507 -19.62 -16.58 -15.18
CA CYS A 507 -19.37 -17.96 -14.85
C CYS A 507 -20.63 -18.74 -15.20
N ASN A 508 -20.85 -19.01 -16.50
CA ASN A 508 -21.85 -19.96 -16.93
C ASN A 508 -21.23 -21.35 -16.78
N VAL A 509 -21.47 -22.00 -15.66
CA VAL A 509 -21.21 -23.43 -15.52
C VAL A 509 -22.52 -24.15 -15.82
N SER A 510 -22.71 -24.66 -17.01
CA SER A 510 -23.84 -25.53 -17.31
C SER A 510 -23.44 -26.98 -17.06
N VAL A 511 -24.06 -27.63 -16.11
CA VAL A 511 -23.96 -29.09 -15.93
C VAL A 511 -24.97 -29.75 -16.85
N ASN A 512 -24.47 -30.45 -17.85
CA ASN A 512 -25.35 -31.21 -18.73
C ASN A 512 -25.66 -32.57 -18.07
N PRO A 513 -26.91 -32.84 -17.60
CA PRO A 513 -27.23 -34.03 -16.83
C PRO A 513 -27.23 -35.34 -17.65
N ALA A 514 -27.01 -35.25 -18.97
CA ALA A 514 -27.02 -36.43 -19.86
C ALA A 514 -25.72 -37.28 -19.82
N LEU A 515 -24.71 -36.89 -19.03
CA LEU A 515 -23.38 -37.56 -19.04
C LEU A 515 -23.15 -38.52 -17.85
N SER A 516 -24.18 -38.83 -17.04
CA SER A 516 -24.04 -39.73 -15.87
C SER A 516 -23.85 -41.22 -16.23
N HIS A 517 -23.77 -41.56 -17.51
CA HIS A 517 -23.66 -42.97 -17.96
C HIS A 517 -22.49 -43.26 -18.92
N ARG A 518 -21.47 -42.40 -19.01
CA ARG A 518 -20.31 -42.69 -19.87
C ARG A 518 -19.03 -42.98 -19.08
N ARG A 519 -18.19 -43.80 -19.66
CA ARG A 519 -16.99 -44.46 -19.10
C ARG A 519 -15.90 -43.48 -18.63
N PRO A 520 -14.97 -43.87 -17.74
CA PRO A 520 -14.03 -42.97 -17.04
C PRO A 520 -12.90 -42.35 -17.90
N SER A 521 -13.04 -42.24 -19.19
CA SER A 521 -12.01 -41.69 -20.12
C SER A 521 -12.48 -40.46 -20.91
N GLU A 522 -13.65 -39.88 -20.62
CA GLU A 522 -14.12 -38.68 -21.33
C GLU A 522 -14.06 -37.45 -20.40
N VAL A 523 -13.42 -36.40 -20.89
CA VAL A 523 -13.33 -35.11 -20.21
C VAL A 523 -14.73 -34.51 -20.07
N VAL A 524 -15.18 -34.31 -18.83
CA VAL A 524 -16.47 -33.69 -18.53
C VAL A 524 -16.28 -32.18 -18.44
N HIS A 525 -16.86 -31.42 -19.38
CA HIS A 525 -17.00 -29.97 -19.27
C HIS A 525 -18.20 -29.62 -18.39
N ILE A 526 -17.93 -29.02 -17.24
CA ILE A 526 -18.97 -28.54 -16.32
C ILE A 526 -19.19 -27.05 -16.62
N HIS A 527 -20.43 -26.71 -17.08
CA HIS A 527 -20.88 -25.31 -17.20
C HIS A 527 -21.85 -24.98 -16.06
N MET A 528 -21.50 -24.08 -15.15
CA MET A 528 -22.42 -23.61 -14.12
C MET A 528 -23.04 -22.26 -14.51
N GLN A 529 -24.35 -22.15 -14.49
CA GLN A 529 -25.06 -20.88 -14.50
C GLN A 529 -25.37 -20.52 -13.05
N VAL A 530 -24.86 -19.38 -12.58
CA VAL A 530 -25.28 -18.79 -11.31
C VAL A 530 -26.34 -17.76 -11.64
N GLU A 531 -27.59 -18.07 -11.36
CA GLU A 531 -28.68 -17.07 -11.35
C GLU A 531 -28.45 -16.17 -10.11
N GLU A 532 -28.29 -14.88 -10.35
CA GLU A 532 -28.32 -13.89 -9.27
C GLU A 532 -29.78 -13.71 -8.79
N ALA A 533 -29.99 -13.92 -7.49
CA ALA A 533 -31.16 -13.47 -6.76
C ALA A 533 -30.94 -12.06 -6.19
#